data_66560c9d36b191ac691f992c047a2be4
#
_entry.id   66560c9d36b191ac691f992c047a2be4
#
_cell.length_a   1.000
_cell.length_b   1.000
_cell.length_c   1.000
_cell.angle_alpha   90.00
_cell.angle_beta   90.00
_cell.angle_gamma   90.00
#
_symmetry.space_group_name_H-M   'P 1'
#
loop_
_entity.id
_entity.type
_entity.pdbx_description
1 polymer ?
#
loop_
_entity_poly.entity_id
_entity_poly.type
_entity_poly.pdbx_seq_one_letter_code
_entity_poly.pdbx_strand_id
1 'polypeptide(L)'
;MANPQTLLALILTAAAPLAAAAHETDETHPQAAYTDLDYETPGYTLNINSNNPVVQQMQPTFKFGGYIMEKYSYSDRSGQTTNGGFDTRFVRLYMDGKVYQDFYYKLQMEVNGQPGVDKGPRIVDAFVEWQKYDCFRVKLGQFKRSFGFENPYSPLNVGLGSYSQATMKIASISDRIGEHKSSGRDVGVQVQGDLFPAADGHKWLHYQIGFFNGQGINHTDIDHHKDLIGGLWFSPLKNLAIGGFGWNGKYTNEAYNPNNPNSMRSAKRVRWGAGLKYEDKWTVRGEYMSSVGGVVSNATLPDRSDAWYLTLGVPVAKDVKVYGRYDCYRDAKTWNSLIANYGLSGNYYLGKNLIFQLNYTFTDNRSARRAAVPTDSRYNTIDVQVTARF
;
A
#
# COMPACT_ATOMS: atom_id res chain seq x y z
N MET A 1 -7.01 22.11 -29.72
CA MET A 1 -6.47 21.58 -28.47
C MET A 1 -7.22 22.27 -27.35
N ALA A 2 -8.03 21.52 -26.59
CA ALA A 2 -8.81 22.10 -25.49
C ALA A 2 -7.87 22.42 -24.31
N ASN A 3 -8.02 23.62 -23.75
CA ASN A 3 -7.26 24.07 -22.59
C ASN A 3 -7.57 23.15 -21.39
N PRO A 4 -6.56 22.64 -20.65
CA PRO A 4 -6.78 21.75 -19.52
C PRO A 4 -7.68 22.35 -18.42
N GLN A 5 -7.74 23.67 -18.31
CA GLN A 5 -8.68 24.35 -17.40
C GLN A 5 -10.14 24.20 -17.85
N THR A 6 -10.41 24.11 -19.15
CA THR A 6 -11.77 23.89 -19.70
C THR A 6 -12.21 22.45 -19.49
N LEU A 7 -11.29 21.49 -19.56
CA LEU A 7 -11.58 20.07 -19.30
C LEU A 7 -11.91 19.83 -17.82
N LEU A 8 -11.18 20.46 -16.91
CA LEU A 8 -11.41 20.39 -15.46
C LEU A 8 -12.77 20.97 -15.07
N ALA A 9 -13.17 22.09 -15.69
CA ALA A 9 -14.47 22.72 -15.49
C ALA A 9 -15.63 21.83 -16.00
N LEU A 10 -15.45 21.15 -17.14
CA LEU A 10 -16.45 20.23 -17.70
C LEU A 10 -16.65 18.98 -16.83
N ILE A 11 -15.57 18.45 -16.24
CA ILE A 11 -15.65 17.27 -15.36
C ILE A 11 -16.30 17.63 -14.02
N LEU A 12 -16.01 18.82 -13.47
CA LEU A 12 -16.64 19.30 -12.24
C LEU A 12 -18.14 19.61 -12.41
N THR A 13 -18.56 20.10 -13.58
CA THR A 13 -19.97 20.35 -13.89
C THR A 13 -20.76 19.08 -14.21
N ALA A 14 -20.11 18.03 -14.71
CA ALA A 14 -20.75 16.72 -14.94
C ALA A 14 -20.93 15.90 -13.64
N ALA A 15 -20.13 16.15 -12.60
CA ALA A 15 -20.26 15.48 -11.29
C ALA A 15 -21.36 16.09 -10.39
N ALA A 16 -21.75 17.33 -10.62
CA ALA A 16 -22.71 18.03 -9.80
C ALA A 16 -24.16 17.45 -9.83
N PRO A 17 -24.71 16.94 -10.94
CA PRO A 17 -26.06 16.37 -10.95
C PRO A 17 -26.16 14.96 -10.34
N LEU A 18 -25.04 14.23 -10.21
CA LEU A 18 -25.02 12.89 -9.59
C LEU A 18 -25.10 12.95 -8.05
N ALA A 19 -24.75 14.07 -7.44
CA ALA A 19 -24.82 14.27 -6.00
C ALA A 19 -26.26 14.52 -5.48
N ALA A 20 -27.20 14.86 -6.34
CA ALA A 20 -28.60 15.22 -5.97
C ALA A 20 -29.56 14.01 -5.88
N ALA A 21 -29.13 12.80 -6.23
CA ALA A 21 -30.02 11.62 -6.30
C ALA A 21 -29.78 10.57 -5.20
N ALA A 22 -29.00 10.85 -4.17
CA ALA A 22 -28.74 9.90 -3.09
C ALA A 22 -29.82 9.95 -2.02
N HIS A 23 -30.67 8.95 -2.00
CA HIS A 23 -31.71 8.73 -0.97
C HIS A 23 -31.06 8.30 0.36
N GLU A 24 -31.58 8.82 1.47
CA GLU A 24 -31.15 8.52 2.83
C GLU A 24 -31.32 7.03 3.18
N THR A 25 -30.23 6.38 3.56
CA THR A 25 -30.24 5.26 4.50
C THR A 25 -29.10 5.45 5.49
N ASP A 26 -29.48 5.62 6.74
CA ASP A 26 -28.60 5.79 7.89
C ASP A 26 -27.97 4.42 8.22
N GLU A 27 -26.74 4.20 7.77
CA GLU A 27 -25.88 3.15 8.32
C GLU A 27 -24.47 3.73 8.51
N THR A 28 -24.09 3.88 9.78
CA THR A 28 -22.75 4.19 10.23
C THR A 28 -21.75 3.21 9.63
N HIS A 29 -20.74 3.72 8.93
CA HIS A 29 -19.61 2.89 8.49
C HIS A 29 -18.99 2.21 9.71
N PRO A 30 -18.87 0.88 9.76
CA PRO A 30 -18.16 0.21 10.86
C PRO A 30 -16.74 0.70 10.88
N GLN A 31 -16.32 1.25 12.02
CA GLN A 31 -14.93 1.65 12.25
C GLN A 31 -14.08 0.37 12.31
N ALA A 32 -13.09 0.29 11.43
CA ALA A 32 -12.14 -0.78 11.40
C ALA A 32 -11.34 -0.87 12.71
N ALA A 33 -11.28 -2.06 13.27
CA ALA A 33 -10.33 -2.35 14.32
C ALA A 33 -8.91 -2.12 13.78
N TYR A 34 -8.03 -1.57 14.58
CA TYR A 34 -6.74 -0.95 14.25
C TYR A 34 -5.74 -1.86 13.51
N THR A 35 -5.96 -3.15 13.46
CA THR A 35 -5.00 -4.15 13.00
C THR A 35 -5.23 -4.68 11.58
N ASP A 36 -6.39 -4.41 10.94
CA ASP A 36 -6.78 -5.16 9.75
C ASP A 36 -7.42 -4.34 8.63
N LEU A 37 -6.91 -3.12 8.37
CA LEU A 37 -7.34 -2.30 7.23
C LEU A 37 -7.21 -2.99 5.85
N ASP A 38 -6.41 -4.07 5.78
CA ASP A 38 -6.34 -4.92 4.60
C ASP A 38 -7.49 -5.92 4.47
N TYR A 39 -8.23 -6.18 5.57
CA TYR A 39 -9.22 -7.27 5.64
C TYR A 39 -10.67 -6.80 5.49
N GLU A 40 -10.91 -5.50 5.45
CA GLU A 40 -12.25 -4.93 5.31
C GLU A 40 -12.68 -4.75 3.86
N THR A 41 -12.60 -5.79 3.08
CA THR A 41 -13.27 -5.81 1.79
C THR A 41 -14.60 -6.56 1.92
N PRO A 42 -15.71 -6.06 1.31
CA PRO A 42 -16.95 -6.83 1.28
C PRO A 42 -16.72 -8.18 0.61
N GLY A 43 -17.38 -9.19 1.11
CA GLY A 43 -17.28 -10.55 0.58
C GLY A 43 -18.36 -11.43 1.19
N TYR A 44 -18.62 -12.56 0.55
CA TYR A 44 -19.61 -13.53 1.01
C TYR A 44 -18.99 -14.41 2.08
N THR A 45 -19.60 -14.45 3.28
CA THR A 45 -19.18 -15.34 4.36
C THR A 45 -20.06 -16.58 4.35
N LEU A 46 -19.42 -17.74 4.25
CA LEU A 46 -20.07 -19.04 4.44
C LEU A 46 -19.67 -19.57 5.81
N ASN A 47 -20.66 -19.81 6.66
CA ASN A 47 -20.48 -20.57 7.90
C ASN A 47 -20.66 -22.04 7.57
N ILE A 48 -19.64 -22.84 7.81
CA ILE A 48 -19.69 -24.28 7.56
C ILE A 48 -20.39 -24.94 8.77
N ASN A 49 -21.71 -25.12 8.67
CA ASN A 49 -22.47 -25.87 9.63
C ASN A 49 -22.40 -27.35 9.25
N SER A 50 -21.92 -28.19 10.18
CA SER A 50 -21.85 -29.65 10.02
C SER A 50 -22.39 -30.31 11.28
N ASN A 51 -23.10 -31.44 11.12
CA ASN A 51 -23.48 -32.28 12.23
C ASN A 51 -22.32 -33.11 12.81
N ASN A 52 -21.14 -33.05 12.17
CA ASN A 52 -19.95 -33.69 12.69
C ASN A 52 -19.40 -32.89 13.90
N PRO A 53 -19.29 -33.51 15.09
CA PRO A 53 -18.86 -32.83 16.29
C PRO A 53 -17.45 -32.24 16.21
N VAL A 54 -16.55 -32.82 15.41
CA VAL A 54 -15.22 -32.30 15.17
C VAL A 54 -15.31 -30.98 14.41
N VAL A 55 -16.13 -30.89 13.35
CA VAL A 55 -16.33 -29.68 12.56
C VAL A 55 -17.02 -28.60 13.39
N GLN A 56 -17.98 -28.95 14.24
CA GLN A 56 -18.62 -28.02 15.17
C GLN A 56 -17.62 -27.43 16.17
N GLN A 57 -16.67 -28.20 16.65
CA GLN A 57 -15.61 -27.76 17.55
C GLN A 57 -14.60 -26.85 16.83
N MET A 58 -14.34 -27.08 15.54
CA MET A 58 -13.41 -26.28 14.74
C MET A 58 -13.94 -24.89 14.40
N GLN A 59 -15.27 -24.71 14.31
CA GLN A 59 -15.92 -23.45 13.91
C GLN A 59 -15.28 -22.83 12.65
N PRO A 60 -15.13 -23.58 11.55
CA PRO A 60 -14.46 -23.04 10.37
C PRO A 60 -15.32 -21.96 9.71
N THR A 61 -14.67 -20.91 9.23
CA THR A 61 -15.32 -19.86 8.46
C THR A 61 -14.62 -19.69 7.13
N PHE A 62 -15.37 -19.28 6.12
CA PHE A 62 -14.88 -19.03 4.79
C PHE A 62 -15.50 -17.75 4.27
N LYS A 63 -14.69 -16.80 3.88
CA LYS A 63 -15.10 -15.59 3.21
C LYS A 63 -14.43 -15.53 1.85
N PHE A 64 -15.20 -15.27 0.81
CA PHE A 64 -14.70 -15.05 -0.55
C PHE A 64 -15.09 -13.65 -0.99
N GLY A 65 -14.19 -12.97 -1.65
CA GLY A 65 -14.45 -11.66 -2.21
C GLY A 65 -13.37 -11.24 -3.20
N GLY A 66 -13.55 -10.06 -3.75
CA GLY A 66 -12.60 -9.54 -4.72
C GLY A 66 -12.89 -8.10 -5.09
N TYR A 67 -12.04 -7.58 -5.97
CA TYR A 67 -12.28 -6.29 -6.59
C TYR A 67 -11.62 -6.19 -7.97
N ILE A 68 -12.24 -5.38 -8.81
CA ILE A 68 -11.74 -4.98 -10.12
C ILE A 68 -11.54 -3.46 -10.08
N MET A 69 -10.39 -3.00 -10.55
CA MET A 69 -10.01 -1.60 -10.56
C MET A 69 -9.54 -1.22 -11.96
N GLU A 70 -10.39 -0.49 -12.66
CA GLU A 70 -10.15 0.02 -14.01
C GLU A 70 -9.82 1.50 -13.96
N LYS A 71 -8.91 1.96 -14.80
CA LYS A 71 -8.56 3.37 -14.89
C LYS A 71 -8.29 3.81 -16.32
N TYR A 72 -8.53 5.09 -16.55
CA TYR A 72 -7.96 5.84 -17.65
C TYR A 72 -6.94 6.82 -17.10
N SER A 73 -5.74 6.83 -17.65
CA SER A 73 -4.66 7.75 -17.27
C SER A 73 -4.33 8.66 -18.44
N TYR A 74 -4.11 9.95 -18.16
CA TYR A 74 -3.55 10.92 -19.08
C TYR A 74 -2.35 11.62 -18.42
N SER A 75 -1.26 11.79 -19.16
CA SER A 75 -0.10 12.55 -18.70
C SER A 75 0.41 13.44 -19.84
N ASP A 76 0.76 14.68 -19.52
CA ASP A 76 1.40 15.60 -20.45
C ASP A 76 2.94 15.47 -20.47
N ARG A 77 3.47 14.43 -19.81
CA ARG A 77 4.90 14.14 -19.80
C ARG A 77 5.40 13.90 -21.22
N SER A 78 6.40 14.65 -21.66
CA SER A 78 6.99 14.49 -22.99
C SER A 78 7.79 13.17 -23.11
N GLY A 79 8.03 12.73 -24.35
CA GLY A 79 8.81 11.52 -24.62
C GLY A 79 8.07 10.19 -24.37
N GLN A 80 6.78 10.23 -24.08
CA GLN A 80 5.94 9.03 -24.06
C GLN A 80 5.37 8.73 -25.46
N THR A 81 5.19 7.46 -25.79
CA THR A 81 4.57 7.04 -27.05
C THR A 81 3.09 7.41 -27.16
N THR A 82 2.41 7.50 -26.02
CA THR A 82 1.01 7.93 -25.90
C THR A 82 0.82 8.79 -24.66
N ASN A 83 -0.02 9.82 -24.76
CA ASN A 83 -0.32 10.69 -23.63
C ASN A 83 -1.43 10.14 -22.72
N GLY A 84 -2.13 9.10 -23.13
CA GLY A 84 -3.20 8.52 -22.31
C GLY A 84 -3.62 7.12 -22.79
N GLY A 85 -4.28 6.39 -21.88
CA GLY A 85 -4.78 5.05 -22.17
C GLY A 85 -5.57 4.43 -21.04
N PHE A 86 -6.35 3.40 -21.37
CA PHE A 86 -7.03 2.56 -20.41
C PHE A 86 -6.09 1.49 -19.85
N ASP A 87 -6.27 1.15 -18.57
CA ASP A 87 -5.48 0.13 -17.89
C ASP A 87 -6.33 -0.58 -16.84
N THR A 88 -6.28 -1.90 -16.85
CA THR A 88 -6.81 -2.74 -15.78
C THR A 88 -5.77 -2.76 -14.64
N ARG A 89 -5.95 -1.88 -13.67
CA ARG A 89 -4.96 -1.67 -12.63
C ARG A 89 -4.81 -2.87 -11.70
N PHE A 90 -5.93 -3.40 -11.21
CA PHE A 90 -5.96 -4.58 -10.35
C PHE A 90 -7.21 -5.42 -10.59
N VAL A 91 -7.02 -6.73 -10.69
CA VAL A 91 -8.07 -7.74 -10.54
C VAL A 91 -7.61 -8.66 -9.41
N ARG A 92 -8.21 -8.54 -8.24
CA ARG A 92 -7.84 -9.34 -7.07
C ARG A 92 -9.00 -10.17 -6.56
N LEU A 93 -8.68 -11.43 -6.26
CA LEU A 93 -9.55 -12.36 -5.58
C LEU A 93 -8.91 -12.73 -4.26
N TYR A 94 -9.70 -12.87 -3.21
CA TYR A 94 -9.20 -13.33 -1.92
C TYR A 94 -10.19 -14.29 -1.26
N MET A 95 -9.62 -15.12 -0.44
CA MET A 95 -10.29 -16.08 0.41
C MET A 95 -9.66 -15.99 1.79
N ASP A 96 -10.47 -15.79 2.81
CA ASP A 96 -10.01 -15.73 4.19
C ASP A 96 -11.03 -16.32 5.16
N GLY A 97 -10.56 -16.63 6.36
CA GLY A 97 -11.43 -17.19 7.38
C GLY A 97 -10.66 -17.87 8.50
N LYS A 98 -11.35 -18.71 9.26
CA LYS A 98 -10.75 -19.54 10.32
C LYS A 98 -10.79 -21.01 9.91
N VAL A 99 -9.67 -21.72 10.08
CA VAL A 99 -9.61 -23.18 9.89
C VAL A 99 -9.88 -23.93 11.20
N TYR A 100 -9.51 -23.31 12.33
CA TYR A 100 -9.73 -23.83 13.67
C TYR A 100 -9.76 -22.67 14.66
N GLN A 101 -10.70 -22.59 15.56
CA GLN A 101 -10.93 -21.58 16.60
C GLN A 101 -10.11 -20.29 16.49
N ASP A 102 -8.80 -20.36 16.83
CA ASP A 102 -7.87 -19.23 16.90
C ASP A 102 -6.96 -19.10 15.68
N PHE A 103 -7.07 -20.00 14.68
CA PHE A 103 -6.22 -20.00 13.49
C PHE A 103 -6.95 -19.36 12.31
N TYR A 104 -6.55 -18.16 11.97
CA TYR A 104 -6.97 -17.41 10.78
C TYR A 104 -6.07 -17.72 9.59
N TYR A 105 -6.63 -17.75 8.40
CA TYR A 105 -5.87 -17.87 7.15
C TYR A 105 -6.32 -16.84 6.14
N LYS A 106 -5.41 -16.46 5.24
CA LYS A 106 -5.73 -15.65 4.06
C LYS A 106 -4.96 -16.14 2.85
N LEU A 107 -5.65 -16.23 1.73
CA LEU A 107 -5.10 -16.40 0.40
C LEU A 107 -5.62 -15.26 -0.49
N GLN A 108 -4.73 -14.52 -1.12
CA GLN A 108 -5.09 -13.46 -2.08
C GLN A 108 -4.27 -13.61 -3.35
N MET A 109 -4.95 -13.52 -4.49
CA MET A 109 -4.35 -13.57 -5.82
C MET A 109 -4.58 -12.25 -6.56
N GLU A 110 -3.57 -11.81 -7.30
CA GLU A 110 -3.67 -10.77 -8.32
C GLU A 110 -3.74 -11.46 -9.67
N VAL A 111 -4.92 -11.41 -10.32
CA VAL A 111 -5.23 -12.24 -11.50
C VAL A 111 -4.63 -11.67 -12.77
N ASN A 112 -4.62 -10.33 -12.90
CA ASN A 112 -4.11 -9.65 -14.09
C ASN A 112 -2.59 -9.45 -14.08
N GLY A 113 -1.89 -9.92 -13.03
CA GLY A 113 -0.48 -9.62 -12.84
C GLY A 113 -0.21 -8.13 -12.61
N GLN A 114 1.05 -7.74 -12.68
CA GLN A 114 1.43 -6.33 -12.63
C GLN A 114 1.82 -5.85 -14.03
N PRO A 115 1.05 -4.92 -14.65
CA PRO A 115 1.36 -4.41 -15.99
C PRO A 115 2.82 -3.94 -16.10
N GLY A 116 3.51 -4.38 -17.16
CA GLY A 116 4.92 -4.05 -17.40
C GLY A 116 5.94 -4.77 -16.51
N VAL A 117 5.51 -5.72 -15.67
CA VAL A 117 6.37 -6.47 -14.75
C VAL A 117 6.18 -7.97 -14.89
N ASP A 118 5.02 -8.47 -14.46
CA ASP A 118 4.64 -9.87 -14.52
C ASP A 118 3.31 -9.98 -15.27
N LYS A 119 3.29 -10.77 -16.30
CA LYS A 119 2.06 -11.10 -17.04
C LYS A 119 1.52 -12.39 -16.47
N GLY A 120 0.40 -12.32 -15.78
CA GLY A 120 -0.31 -13.49 -15.31
C GLY A 120 -0.59 -13.51 -13.81
N PRO A 121 -1.40 -14.48 -13.37
CA PRO A 121 -1.80 -14.59 -11.99
C PRO A 121 -0.62 -14.80 -11.05
N ARG A 122 -0.65 -14.11 -9.90
CA ARG A 122 0.33 -14.30 -8.84
C ARG A 122 -0.34 -14.31 -7.47
N ILE A 123 0.21 -15.12 -6.57
CA ILE A 123 -0.19 -15.10 -5.17
C ILE A 123 0.42 -13.83 -4.52
N VAL A 124 -0.41 -13.00 -3.90
CA VAL A 124 0.07 -11.81 -3.19
C VAL A 124 0.10 -12.02 -1.68
N ASP A 125 -0.93 -12.63 -1.09
CA ASP A 125 -0.93 -13.03 0.32
C ASP A 125 -1.23 -14.52 0.42
N ALA A 126 -0.48 -15.24 1.27
CA ALA A 126 -0.70 -16.64 1.62
C ALA A 126 -0.12 -16.88 3.01
N PHE A 127 -0.96 -16.81 4.05
CA PHE A 127 -0.49 -16.95 5.41
C PHE A 127 -1.52 -17.57 6.34
N VAL A 128 -1.03 -18.06 7.47
CA VAL A 128 -1.83 -18.50 8.63
C VAL A 128 -1.39 -17.65 9.82
N GLU A 129 -2.35 -17.27 10.65
CA GLU A 129 -2.09 -16.49 11.86
C GLU A 129 -2.82 -17.12 13.05
N TRP A 130 -2.07 -17.39 14.12
CA TRP A 130 -2.62 -17.76 15.41
C TRP A 130 -2.98 -16.51 16.19
N GLN A 131 -4.27 -16.37 16.58
CA GLN A 131 -4.87 -15.14 17.10
C GLN A 131 -5.56 -15.33 18.47
N LYS A 132 -5.09 -16.28 19.28
CA LYS A 132 -5.74 -16.61 20.56
C LYS A 132 -5.74 -15.44 21.55
N TYR A 133 -4.68 -14.65 21.58
CA TYR A 133 -4.53 -13.53 22.51
C TYR A 133 -4.30 -12.22 21.74
N ASP A 134 -5.03 -11.18 22.11
CA ASP A 134 -4.81 -9.84 21.53
C ASP A 134 -3.37 -9.37 21.71
N CYS A 135 -2.79 -9.65 22.87
CA CYS A 135 -1.44 -9.22 23.22
C CYS A 135 -0.33 -10.05 22.55
N PHE A 136 -0.64 -11.20 21.95
CA PHE A 136 0.35 -12.06 21.33
C PHE A 136 -0.27 -12.91 20.22
N ARG A 137 0.07 -12.59 18.99
CA ARG A 137 -0.35 -13.30 17.77
C ARG A 137 0.88 -13.66 16.95
N VAL A 138 0.82 -14.77 16.23
CA VAL A 138 1.92 -15.26 15.39
C VAL A 138 1.41 -15.50 13.99
N LYS A 139 2.00 -14.81 13.02
CA LYS A 139 1.68 -14.91 11.59
C LYS A 139 2.84 -15.57 10.84
N LEU A 140 2.55 -16.54 9.97
CA LEU A 140 3.53 -17.28 9.17
C LEU A 140 3.05 -17.38 7.72
N GLY A 141 3.91 -17.06 6.78
CA GLY A 141 3.65 -17.17 5.35
C GLY A 141 4.10 -15.95 4.57
N GLN A 142 3.43 -15.65 3.47
CA GLN A 142 3.66 -14.48 2.63
C GLN A 142 2.63 -13.40 2.93
N PHE A 143 3.09 -12.23 3.37
CA PHE A 143 2.24 -11.09 3.72
C PHE A 143 3.01 -9.78 3.65
N LYS A 144 2.31 -8.65 3.83
CA LYS A 144 2.94 -7.33 3.81
C LYS A 144 3.90 -7.15 4.99
N ARG A 145 5.09 -6.62 4.68
CA ARG A 145 6.13 -6.32 5.69
C ARG A 145 5.64 -5.25 6.66
N SER A 146 6.00 -5.41 7.91
CA SER A 146 5.61 -4.53 9.02
C SER A 146 6.42 -3.23 9.06
N PHE A 147 6.50 -2.49 7.94
CA PHE A 147 7.28 -1.26 7.83
C PHE A 147 6.43 -0.13 7.25
N GLY A 148 6.18 0.90 8.07
CA GLY A 148 5.33 2.04 7.76
C GLY A 148 3.84 1.79 8.05
N PHE A 149 3.09 2.89 8.20
CA PHE A 149 1.64 2.86 8.37
C PHE A 149 0.88 2.68 7.05
N GLU A 150 1.40 3.21 5.93
CA GLU A 150 0.71 3.14 4.65
C GLU A 150 0.92 1.80 3.93
N ASN A 151 2.06 1.10 4.15
CA ASN A 151 2.32 -0.17 3.46
C ASN A 151 1.24 -1.25 3.70
N PRO A 152 0.69 -1.44 4.91
CA PRO A 152 -0.40 -2.38 5.15
C PRO A 152 -1.71 -2.08 4.42
N TYR A 153 -1.97 -0.84 4.00
CA TYR A 153 -3.23 -0.50 3.34
C TYR A 153 -3.45 -1.27 2.04
N SER A 154 -4.69 -1.66 1.83
CA SER A 154 -5.16 -2.05 0.50
C SER A 154 -5.11 -0.84 -0.46
N PRO A 155 -4.86 -1.05 -1.76
CA PRO A 155 -5.02 0.02 -2.76
C PRO A 155 -6.37 0.73 -2.69
N LEU A 156 -7.40 0.05 -2.19
CA LEU A 156 -8.76 0.59 -2.01
C LEU A 156 -8.83 1.69 -0.94
N ASN A 157 -7.94 1.64 0.06
CA ASN A 157 -7.99 2.46 1.27
C ASN A 157 -6.98 3.61 1.27
N VAL A 158 -6.15 3.71 0.24
CA VAL A 158 -5.15 4.78 0.11
C VAL A 158 -5.81 6.15 -0.03
N GLY A 159 -6.95 6.23 -0.72
CA GLY A 159 -7.69 7.46 -0.98
C GLY A 159 -7.16 8.28 -2.16
N LEU A 160 -5.98 7.95 -2.69
CA LEU A 160 -5.35 8.56 -3.87
C LEU A 160 -5.04 7.48 -4.92
N GLY A 161 -4.77 7.90 -6.15
CA GLY A 161 -4.48 7.01 -7.28
C GLY A 161 -3.21 6.14 -7.09
N SER A 162 -2.36 6.43 -6.11
CA SER A 162 -1.15 5.65 -5.82
C SER A 162 -0.77 5.75 -4.33
N TYR A 163 0.06 4.81 -3.86
CA TYR A 163 0.77 4.95 -2.59
C TYR A 163 1.75 6.12 -2.63
N SER A 164 2.17 6.60 -1.46
CA SER A 164 3.23 7.60 -1.34
C SER A 164 4.57 7.08 -1.88
N GLN A 165 5.46 8.00 -2.26
CA GLN A 165 6.82 7.63 -2.65
C GLN A 165 7.59 6.97 -1.50
N ALA A 166 7.29 7.32 -0.25
CA ALA A 166 7.84 6.65 0.92
C ALA A 166 7.50 5.16 0.92
N THR A 167 6.23 4.83 0.72
CA THR A 167 5.77 3.44 0.62
C THR A 167 6.26 2.76 -0.65
N MET A 168 6.17 3.44 -1.80
CA MET A 168 6.61 2.86 -3.07
C MET A 168 8.11 2.58 -3.12
N LYS A 169 8.95 3.51 -2.65
CA LYS A 169 10.40 3.48 -2.84
C LYS A 169 11.17 2.94 -1.65
N ILE A 170 10.64 3.07 -0.43
CA ILE A 170 11.36 2.70 0.80
C ILE A 170 10.70 1.54 1.53
N ALA A 171 9.36 1.49 1.63
CA ALA A 171 8.70 0.31 2.18
C ALA A 171 8.63 -0.87 1.18
N SER A 172 9.18 -0.70 -0.02
CA SER A 172 9.48 -1.76 -1.00
C SER A 172 8.31 -2.29 -1.82
N ILE A 173 7.44 -1.42 -2.27
CA ILE A 173 6.50 -1.80 -3.35
C ILE A 173 7.26 -1.82 -4.69
N SER A 174 8.17 -0.85 -4.90
CA SER A 174 9.05 -0.74 -6.08
C SER A 174 10.40 -0.16 -5.65
N ASP A 175 11.19 -0.97 -4.95
CA ASP A 175 12.46 -0.57 -4.36
C ASP A 175 13.53 -0.30 -5.42
N ARG A 176 14.36 0.71 -5.18
CA ARG A 176 15.52 1.03 -6.02
C ARG A 176 16.67 0.01 -5.89
N ILE A 177 16.71 -0.76 -4.82
CA ILE A 177 17.73 -1.80 -4.61
C ILE A 177 17.67 -2.86 -5.70
N GLY A 178 16.52 -3.01 -6.37
CA GLY A 178 16.32 -3.96 -7.46
C GLY A 178 15.72 -5.28 -7.02
N GLU A 179 15.13 -5.33 -5.82
CA GLU A 179 14.37 -6.50 -5.42
C GLU A 179 13.21 -6.79 -6.37
N HIS A 180 12.73 -8.01 -6.36
CA HIS A 180 11.52 -8.39 -7.06
C HIS A 180 10.35 -7.50 -6.60
N LYS A 181 9.52 -7.09 -7.55
CA LYS A 181 8.40 -6.16 -7.28
C LYS A 181 7.39 -6.81 -6.35
N SER A 182 7.64 -6.64 -5.06
CA SER A 182 7.02 -7.37 -3.97
C SER A 182 5.64 -6.85 -3.58
N SER A 183 5.22 -5.70 -4.08
CA SER A 183 4.02 -5.00 -3.57
C SER A 183 4.05 -4.83 -2.04
N GLY A 184 5.26 -4.64 -1.46
CA GLY A 184 5.48 -4.49 -0.02
C GLY A 184 5.45 -5.80 0.78
N ARG A 185 5.50 -6.97 0.12
CA ARG A 185 5.35 -8.30 0.74
C ARG A 185 6.65 -9.09 0.76
N ASP A 186 6.67 -10.10 1.66
CA ASP A 186 7.74 -11.08 1.73
C ASP A 186 7.24 -12.35 2.43
N VAL A 187 8.02 -13.42 2.38
CA VAL A 187 7.79 -14.66 3.11
C VAL A 187 8.51 -14.59 4.45
N GLY A 188 7.80 -14.86 5.54
CA GLY A 188 8.41 -14.77 6.86
C GLY A 188 7.49 -15.18 8.00
N VAL A 189 7.96 -14.91 9.21
CA VAL A 189 7.22 -15.06 10.46
C VAL A 189 7.19 -13.72 11.19
N GLN A 190 6.04 -13.39 11.77
CA GLN A 190 5.84 -12.15 12.54
C GLN A 190 5.11 -12.46 13.83
N VAL A 191 5.58 -11.83 14.91
CA VAL A 191 4.89 -11.73 16.18
C VAL A 191 4.35 -10.31 16.31
N GLN A 192 3.11 -10.18 16.75
CA GLN A 192 2.46 -8.90 16.96
C GLN A 192 1.47 -8.95 18.11
N GLY A 193 1.13 -7.80 18.66
CA GLY A 193 0.14 -7.73 19.74
C GLY A 193 -0.24 -6.32 20.11
N ASP A 194 -1.38 -6.23 20.79
CA ASP A 194 -2.01 -5.02 21.27
C ASP A 194 -2.07 -5.05 22.79
N LEU A 195 -1.53 -4.03 23.44
CA LEU A 195 -1.34 -3.96 24.88
C LEU A 195 -2.10 -2.78 25.48
N PHE A 196 -2.41 -2.90 26.77
CA PHE A 196 -3.02 -1.86 27.59
C PHE A 196 -4.37 -1.36 27.04
N PRO A 197 -5.47 -2.11 27.28
CA PRO A 197 -6.79 -1.70 26.83
C PRO A 197 -7.23 -0.41 27.56
N ALA A 198 -7.77 0.54 26.81
CA ALA A 198 -8.41 1.75 27.32
C ALA A 198 -9.89 1.50 27.63
N ALA A 199 -10.53 2.42 28.34
CA ALA A 199 -11.93 2.32 28.74
C ALA A 199 -12.91 2.29 27.55
N ASP A 200 -12.56 2.91 26.43
CA ASP A 200 -13.33 2.91 25.17
C ASP A 200 -13.04 1.72 24.26
N GLY A 201 -12.23 0.76 24.72
CA GLY A 201 -11.90 -0.49 24.04
C GLY A 201 -10.71 -0.43 23.08
N HIS A 202 -10.14 0.77 22.79
CA HIS A 202 -8.90 0.81 21.99
C HIS A 202 -7.71 0.33 22.83
N LYS A 203 -6.61 -0.03 22.15
CA LYS A 203 -5.36 -0.42 22.79
C LYS A 203 -4.34 0.72 22.69
N TRP A 204 -3.67 1.01 23.80
CA TRP A 204 -2.69 2.10 23.87
C TRP A 204 -1.41 1.83 23.11
N LEU A 205 -0.99 0.57 23.03
CA LEU A 205 0.28 0.19 22.42
C LEU A 205 0.12 -1.00 21.49
N HIS A 206 0.65 -0.88 20.28
CA HIS A 206 0.82 -1.99 19.37
C HIS A 206 2.30 -2.23 19.10
N TYR A 207 2.71 -3.49 19.05
CA TYR A 207 4.03 -3.90 18.63
C TYR A 207 3.96 -4.98 17.55
N GLN A 208 4.94 -5.00 16.68
CA GLN A 208 5.14 -6.05 15.69
C GLN A 208 6.62 -6.20 15.38
N ILE A 209 7.06 -7.45 15.23
CA ILE A 209 8.43 -7.81 14.87
C ILE A 209 8.41 -9.08 14.03
N GLY A 210 9.14 -9.12 12.93
CA GLY A 210 9.17 -10.27 12.03
C GLY A 210 10.54 -10.52 11.43
N PHE A 211 10.74 -11.76 11.04
CA PHE A 211 11.89 -12.25 10.29
C PHE A 211 11.40 -12.68 8.90
N PHE A 212 11.98 -12.09 7.87
CA PHE A 212 11.58 -12.29 6.48
C PHE A 212 12.77 -12.77 5.64
N ASN A 213 12.51 -13.46 4.52
CA ASN A 213 13.56 -13.92 3.61
C ASN A 213 14.35 -12.77 2.95
N GLY A 214 13.75 -11.56 2.83
CA GLY A 214 14.42 -10.43 2.21
C GLY A 214 14.39 -10.42 0.69
N GLN A 215 13.80 -11.44 0.05
CA GLN A 215 13.80 -11.59 -1.41
C GLN A 215 12.53 -11.06 -2.07
N GLY A 216 11.47 -10.79 -1.30
CA GLY A 216 10.19 -10.32 -1.80
C GLY A 216 9.20 -11.44 -2.09
N ILE A 217 8.19 -11.11 -2.91
CA ILE A 217 7.04 -11.97 -3.17
C ILE A 217 7.40 -13.17 -4.05
N ASN A 218 6.90 -14.37 -3.69
CA ASN A 218 7.02 -15.63 -4.45
C ASN A 218 8.46 -16.06 -4.75
N HIS A 219 9.41 -15.63 -3.91
CA HIS A 219 10.81 -16.04 -4.00
C HIS A 219 11.23 -16.82 -2.77
N THR A 220 12.04 -17.85 -3.00
CA THR A 220 12.69 -18.61 -1.95
C THR A 220 13.89 -17.85 -1.38
N ASP A 221 14.31 -18.23 -0.20
CA ASP A 221 15.56 -17.74 0.38
C ASP A 221 16.76 -18.28 -0.40
N ILE A 222 17.65 -17.40 -0.86
CA ILE A 222 18.83 -17.75 -1.67
C ILE A 222 20.14 -17.45 -0.97
N ASP A 223 20.12 -16.77 0.18
CA ASP A 223 21.35 -16.31 0.84
C ASP A 223 21.40 -16.65 2.34
N HIS A 224 20.38 -17.33 2.86
CA HIS A 224 20.20 -17.69 4.27
C HIS A 224 20.17 -16.49 5.24
N HIS A 225 20.16 -15.27 4.73
CA HIS A 225 20.00 -14.07 5.55
C HIS A 225 18.51 -13.78 5.79
N LYS A 226 18.19 -13.27 6.97
CA LYS A 226 16.84 -12.84 7.30
C LYS A 226 16.80 -11.35 7.58
N ASP A 227 15.84 -10.70 6.98
CA ASP A 227 15.52 -9.31 7.27
C ASP A 227 14.72 -9.24 8.57
N LEU A 228 15.22 -8.48 9.54
CA LEU A 228 14.51 -8.16 10.77
C LEU A 228 13.73 -6.86 10.54
N ILE A 229 12.41 -6.93 10.64
CA ILE A 229 11.51 -5.78 10.43
C ILE A 229 10.56 -5.67 11.61
N GLY A 230 10.36 -4.46 12.12
CA GLY A 230 9.44 -4.26 13.20
C GLY A 230 8.93 -2.83 13.31
N GLY A 231 7.91 -2.66 14.14
CA GLY A 231 7.30 -1.37 14.43
C GLY A 231 6.66 -1.36 15.81
N LEU A 232 6.60 -0.18 16.37
CA LEU A 232 5.95 0.10 17.64
C LEU A 232 5.19 1.41 17.49
N TRP A 233 3.92 1.44 17.90
CA TRP A 233 3.16 2.67 17.94
C TRP A 233 2.28 2.79 19.17
N PHE A 234 2.09 4.02 19.56
CA PHE A 234 1.26 4.44 20.66
C PHE A 234 -0.01 5.11 20.11
N SER A 235 -1.15 4.77 20.70
CA SER A 235 -2.47 5.27 20.31
C SER A 235 -3.10 6.02 21.47
N PRO A 236 -2.83 7.34 21.59
CA PRO A 236 -3.39 8.17 22.69
C PRO A 236 -4.90 8.37 22.56
N LEU A 237 -5.43 8.18 21.36
CA LEU A 237 -6.86 8.24 21.04
C LEU A 237 -7.22 7.04 20.15
N LYS A 238 -8.46 6.60 20.16
CA LYS A 238 -8.96 5.45 19.41
C LYS A 238 -8.53 5.44 17.92
N ASN A 239 -8.50 6.60 17.28
CA ASN A 239 -8.25 6.73 15.83
C ASN A 239 -6.88 7.33 15.51
N LEU A 240 -6.03 7.60 16.51
CA LEU A 240 -4.71 8.20 16.35
C LEU A 240 -3.62 7.19 16.72
N ALA A 241 -2.67 6.98 15.83
CA ALA A 241 -1.43 6.27 16.12
C ALA A 241 -0.21 7.11 15.78
N ILE A 242 0.79 7.05 16.64
CA ILE A 242 2.09 7.69 16.49
C ILE A 242 3.14 6.62 16.74
N GLY A 243 4.07 6.41 15.81
CA GLY A 243 5.01 5.32 15.97
C GLY A 243 6.23 5.37 15.09
N GLY A 244 7.08 4.37 15.27
CA GLY A 244 8.30 4.19 14.53
C GLY A 244 8.50 2.75 14.06
N PHE A 245 9.32 2.61 13.02
CA PHE A 245 9.58 1.37 12.31
C PHE A 245 11.08 1.21 12.07
N GLY A 246 11.55 -0.02 12.13
CA GLY A 246 12.93 -0.39 11.84
C GLY A 246 13.00 -1.57 10.87
N TRP A 247 14.03 -1.58 10.04
CA TRP A 247 14.33 -2.66 9.13
C TRP A 247 15.85 -2.82 9.02
N ASN A 248 16.33 -4.00 9.35
CA ASN A 248 17.73 -4.39 9.17
C ASN A 248 17.81 -5.66 8.33
N GLY A 249 18.38 -5.56 7.14
CA GLY A 249 18.45 -6.65 6.20
C GLY A 249 19.37 -6.41 5.02
N LYS A 250 19.23 -7.26 4.02
CA LYS A 250 19.91 -7.14 2.73
C LYS A 250 19.07 -7.78 1.62
N TYR A 251 19.34 -7.36 0.39
CA TYR A 251 18.83 -8.02 -0.81
C TYR A 251 19.98 -8.65 -1.58
N THR A 252 19.84 -9.90 -1.97
CA THR A 252 20.83 -10.62 -2.78
C THR A 252 20.33 -10.77 -4.21
N ASN A 253 21.18 -10.39 -5.17
CA ASN A 253 20.85 -10.37 -6.58
C ASN A 253 21.20 -11.72 -7.23
N GLU A 254 20.18 -12.45 -7.69
CA GLU A 254 20.35 -13.71 -8.42
C GLU A 254 21.10 -13.56 -9.75
N ALA A 255 20.88 -12.41 -10.43
CA ALA A 255 21.50 -12.09 -11.71
C ALA A 255 22.86 -11.40 -11.58
N TYR A 256 23.55 -11.57 -10.44
CA TYR A 256 24.89 -10.99 -10.23
C TYR A 256 25.87 -11.45 -11.30
N ASN A 257 26.54 -10.49 -11.93
CA ASN A 257 27.60 -10.73 -12.91
C ASN A 257 28.94 -10.23 -12.38
N PRO A 258 29.89 -11.12 -12.01
CA PRO A 258 31.19 -10.73 -11.48
C PRO A 258 32.08 -9.99 -12.50
N ASN A 259 31.78 -10.12 -13.81
CA ASN A 259 32.52 -9.41 -14.87
C ASN A 259 31.98 -7.98 -15.10
N ASN A 260 30.90 -7.57 -14.44
CA ASN A 260 30.39 -6.21 -14.49
C ASN A 260 30.81 -5.43 -13.23
N PRO A 261 31.77 -4.47 -13.34
CA PRO A 261 32.26 -3.72 -12.18
C PRO A 261 31.20 -2.87 -11.47
N ASN A 262 30.06 -2.61 -12.12
CA ASN A 262 28.94 -1.87 -11.56
C ASN A 262 27.89 -2.75 -10.90
N SER A 263 28.00 -4.07 -10.96
CA SER A 263 27.07 -4.97 -10.29
C SER A 263 27.54 -5.31 -8.88
N MET A 264 26.59 -5.49 -7.96
CA MET A 264 26.83 -5.98 -6.60
C MET A 264 26.08 -7.29 -6.40
N ARG A 265 26.71 -8.23 -5.69
CA ARG A 265 26.04 -9.48 -5.31
C ARG A 265 24.89 -9.22 -4.35
N SER A 266 25.06 -8.31 -3.43
CA SER A 266 24.03 -7.93 -2.47
C SER A 266 24.13 -6.47 -2.08
N ALA A 267 23.01 -5.89 -1.66
CA ALA A 267 22.93 -4.53 -1.12
C ALA A 267 22.33 -4.56 0.29
N LYS A 268 22.89 -3.75 1.17
CA LYS A 268 22.31 -3.51 2.50
C LYS A 268 20.91 -2.90 2.37
N ARG A 269 20.04 -3.25 3.30
CA ARG A 269 18.71 -2.71 3.43
C ARG A 269 18.46 -2.34 4.90
N VAL A 270 19.04 -1.22 5.31
CA VAL A 270 18.86 -0.68 6.66
C VAL A 270 17.97 0.54 6.59
N ARG A 271 16.81 0.48 7.22
CA ARG A 271 15.77 1.50 7.13
C ARG A 271 15.20 1.82 8.48
N TRP A 272 14.75 3.04 8.62
CA TRP A 272 13.92 3.45 9.74
C TRP A 272 12.87 4.43 9.24
N GLY A 273 11.77 4.51 9.94
CA GLY A 273 10.70 5.45 9.66
C GLY A 273 9.98 5.82 10.94
N ALA A 274 9.34 6.98 10.91
CA ALA A 274 8.42 7.40 11.93
C ALA A 274 7.25 8.15 11.30
N GLY A 275 6.10 8.08 11.94
CA GLY A 275 4.92 8.73 11.39
C GLY A 275 3.76 8.74 12.34
N LEU A 276 2.67 9.29 11.82
CA LEU A 276 1.38 9.31 12.48
C LEU A 276 0.27 9.00 11.49
N LYS A 277 -0.81 8.44 11.99
CA LYS A 277 -2.08 8.31 11.28
C LYS A 277 -3.24 8.64 12.21
N TYR A 278 -4.18 9.39 11.68
CA TYR A 278 -5.50 9.60 12.26
C TYR A 278 -6.55 9.24 11.21
N GLU A 279 -7.42 8.32 11.56
CA GLU A 279 -8.44 7.77 10.67
C GLU A 279 -9.81 7.79 11.33
N ASP A 280 -10.64 8.71 10.89
CA ASP A 280 -12.05 8.83 11.24
C ASP A 280 -12.80 9.46 10.07
N LYS A 281 -13.76 10.30 10.29
CA LYS A 281 -14.37 11.16 9.25
C LYS A 281 -13.27 11.91 8.49
N TRP A 282 -12.30 12.47 9.20
CA TRP A 282 -11.08 13.05 8.65
C TRP A 282 -9.97 12.01 8.57
N THR A 283 -9.11 12.17 7.59
CA THR A 283 -7.87 11.39 7.46
C THR A 283 -6.68 12.32 7.59
N VAL A 284 -5.73 11.99 8.45
CA VAL A 284 -4.39 12.62 8.50
C VAL A 284 -3.36 11.51 8.54
N ARG A 285 -2.49 11.43 7.54
CA ARG A 285 -1.40 10.45 7.49
C ARG A 285 -0.12 11.17 7.13
N GLY A 286 0.93 10.91 7.86
CA GLY A 286 2.25 11.45 7.54
C GLY A 286 3.35 10.54 8.05
N GLU A 287 4.33 10.29 7.19
CA GLU A 287 5.48 9.45 7.52
C GLU A 287 6.75 10.05 6.91
N TYR A 288 7.86 9.93 7.63
CA TYR A 288 9.21 10.09 7.14
C TYR A 288 9.91 8.73 7.17
N MET A 289 10.58 8.37 6.10
CA MET A 289 11.35 7.15 5.98
C MET A 289 12.75 7.43 5.44
N SER A 290 13.74 6.73 5.96
CA SER A 290 15.15 6.80 5.54
C SER A 290 15.67 5.41 5.24
N SER A 291 16.44 5.28 4.17
CA SER A 291 17.05 4.03 3.74
C SER A 291 18.54 4.18 3.52
N VAL A 292 19.29 3.17 3.97
CA VAL A 292 20.70 2.95 3.63
C VAL A 292 20.77 1.64 2.87
N GLY A 293 21.36 1.68 1.68
CA GLY A 293 21.54 0.55 0.78
C GLY A 293 21.60 0.98 -0.67
N GLY A 294 22.61 0.49 -1.37
CA GLY A 294 22.86 0.81 -2.79
C GLY A 294 21.91 0.08 -3.74
N VAL A 295 22.11 0.30 -5.01
CA VAL A 295 21.42 -0.39 -6.10
C VAL A 295 22.29 -1.57 -6.55
N VAL A 296 21.76 -2.80 -6.48
CA VAL A 296 22.56 -4.01 -6.84
C VAL A 296 23.02 -4.05 -8.30
N SER A 297 22.36 -3.30 -9.17
CA SER A 297 22.75 -3.15 -10.58
C SER A 297 23.78 -2.04 -10.82
N ASN A 298 24.03 -1.17 -9.85
CA ASN A 298 24.94 -0.03 -10.00
C ASN A 298 25.55 0.40 -8.65
N ALA A 299 26.76 -0.09 -8.38
CA ALA A 299 27.49 0.19 -7.13
C ALA A 299 27.95 1.65 -6.98
N THR A 300 27.92 2.45 -8.04
CA THR A 300 28.34 3.87 -8.01
C THR A 300 27.24 4.84 -7.59
N LEU A 301 25.99 4.37 -7.54
CA LEU A 301 24.88 5.20 -7.06
C LEU A 301 24.95 5.42 -5.54
N PRO A 302 24.51 6.56 -5.04
CA PRO A 302 24.45 6.83 -3.60
C PRO A 302 23.69 5.76 -2.85
N ASP A 303 24.21 5.35 -1.70
CA ASP A 303 23.67 4.30 -0.84
C ASP A 303 22.57 4.81 0.11
N ARG A 304 22.23 6.10 0.06
CA ARG A 304 21.26 6.73 0.98
C ARG A 304 20.12 7.38 0.22
N SER A 305 18.90 7.14 0.68
CA SER A 305 17.69 7.80 0.20
C SER A 305 16.76 8.11 1.35
N ASP A 306 15.83 9.02 1.14
CA ASP A 306 14.73 9.25 2.07
C ASP A 306 13.46 9.71 1.35
N ALA A 307 12.35 9.62 2.06
CA ALA A 307 11.05 10.03 1.57
C ALA A 307 10.16 10.49 2.72
N TRP A 308 9.20 11.35 2.42
CA TRP A 308 8.15 11.74 3.37
C TRP A 308 6.89 12.12 2.62
N TYR A 309 5.78 12.03 3.32
CA TYR A 309 4.51 12.51 2.80
C TYR A 309 3.61 13.03 3.91
N LEU A 310 2.65 13.85 3.51
CA LEU A 310 1.50 14.24 4.31
C LEU A 310 0.26 14.10 3.44
N THR A 311 -0.71 13.31 3.91
CA THR A 311 -2.03 13.13 3.29
C THR A 311 -3.10 13.67 4.24
N LEU A 312 -3.99 14.49 3.69
CA LEU A 312 -5.18 14.98 4.36
C LEU A 312 -6.41 14.50 3.60
N GLY A 313 -7.41 13.97 4.29
CA GLY A 313 -8.68 13.55 3.72
C GLY A 313 -9.85 14.21 4.43
N VAL A 314 -10.75 14.84 3.69
CA VAL A 314 -11.87 15.62 4.21
C VAL A 314 -13.18 15.12 3.60
N PRO A 315 -14.19 14.74 4.41
CA PRO A 315 -15.52 14.49 3.89
C PRO A 315 -16.16 15.81 3.47
N VAL A 316 -16.54 15.93 2.20
CA VAL A 316 -17.16 17.14 1.64
C VAL A 316 -18.67 16.98 1.44
N ALA A 317 -19.14 15.72 1.34
CA ALA A 317 -20.54 15.34 1.32
C ALA A 317 -20.70 13.93 1.90
N LYS A 318 -21.94 13.44 2.04
CA LYS A 318 -22.26 12.13 2.65
C LYS A 318 -21.41 10.99 2.07
N ASP A 319 -21.30 10.88 0.75
CA ASP A 319 -20.60 9.81 0.06
C ASP A 319 -19.38 10.32 -0.72
N VAL A 320 -18.89 11.53 -0.41
CA VAL A 320 -17.77 12.16 -1.10
C VAL A 320 -16.67 12.55 -0.13
N LYS A 321 -15.46 12.04 -0.39
CA LYS A 321 -14.26 12.39 0.36
C LYS A 321 -13.18 12.90 -0.58
N VAL A 322 -12.57 14.03 -0.23
CA VAL A 322 -11.47 14.63 -1.00
C VAL A 322 -10.18 14.45 -0.23
N TYR A 323 -9.12 14.06 -0.95
CA TYR A 323 -7.80 13.88 -0.39
C TYR A 323 -6.80 14.80 -1.08
N GLY A 324 -5.94 15.43 -0.28
CA GLY A 324 -4.74 16.14 -0.75
C GLY A 324 -3.49 15.45 -0.21
N ARG A 325 -2.42 15.33 -1.03
CA ARG A 325 -1.15 14.78 -0.60
C ARG A 325 0.02 15.60 -1.14
N TYR A 326 0.94 15.94 -0.24
CA TYR A 326 2.31 16.34 -0.57
C TYR A 326 3.24 15.16 -0.31
N ASP A 327 4.06 14.79 -1.28
CA ASP A 327 4.79 13.53 -1.31
C ASP A 327 6.17 13.72 -1.95
N CYS A 328 7.23 13.37 -1.23
CA CYS A 328 8.60 13.64 -1.61
C CYS A 328 9.48 12.39 -1.50
N TYR A 329 10.42 12.28 -2.45
CA TYR A 329 11.49 11.28 -2.43
C TYR A 329 12.81 11.93 -2.84
N ARG A 330 13.90 11.60 -2.14
CA ARG A 330 15.27 12.01 -2.50
C ARG A 330 16.17 10.77 -2.65
N ASP A 331 16.61 10.55 -3.87
CA ASP A 331 17.40 9.35 -4.21
C ASP A 331 18.82 9.37 -3.62
N ALA A 332 19.38 10.53 -3.34
CA ALA A 332 20.70 10.72 -2.75
C ALA A 332 20.69 11.54 -1.46
N LYS A 333 19.53 11.72 -0.80
CA LYS A 333 19.33 12.63 0.35
C LYS A 333 19.75 14.09 0.09
N THR A 334 19.79 14.50 -1.15
CA THR A 334 20.10 15.87 -1.55
C THR A 334 18.88 16.53 -2.17
N TRP A 335 18.76 17.85 -2.05
CA TRP A 335 17.67 18.61 -2.66
C TRP A 335 17.69 18.59 -4.19
N ASN A 336 18.85 18.25 -4.77
CA ASN A 336 19.03 18.13 -6.21
C ASN A 336 18.40 16.84 -6.76
N SER A 337 18.29 15.81 -5.93
CA SER A 337 17.66 14.53 -6.29
C SER A 337 16.17 14.45 -5.91
N LEU A 338 15.57 15.58 -5.51
CA LEU A 338 14.17 15.63 -5.07
C LEU A 338 13.21 15.35 -6.22
N ILE A 339 12.27 14.44 -5.97
CA ILE A 339 11.04 14.25 -6.73
C ILE A 339 9.89 14.60 -5.80
N ALA A 340 9.12 15.62 -6.12
CA ALA A 340 7.96 16.04 -5.35
C ALA A 340 6.68 15.84 -6.15
N ASN A 341 5.67 15.22 -5.53
CA ASN A 341 4.35 15.08 -6.07
C ASN A 341 3.34 15.87 -5.23
N TYR A 342 2.44 16.57 -5.90
CA TYR A 342 1.30 17.27 -5.32
C TYR A 342 0.05 16.59 -5.87
N GLY A 343 -0.60 15.82 -5.02
CA GLY A 343 -1.75 15.01 -5.38
C GLY A 343 -3.06 15.59 -4.85
N LEU A 344 -4.11 15.55 -5.66
CA LEU A 344 -5.49 15.82 -5.26
C LEU A 344 -6.37 14.68 -5.76
N SER A 345 -7.29 14.20 -4.94
CA SER A 345 -8.21 13.12 -5.31
C SER A 345 -9.61 13.38 -4.78
N GLY A 346 -10.61 13.24 -5.62
CA GLY A 346 -12.02 13.18 -5.26
C GLY A 346 -12.52 11.74 -5.36
N ASN A 347 -13.10 11.23 -4.28
CA ASN A 347 -13.66 9.89 -4.22
C ASN A 347 -15.16 9.95 -3.95
N TYR A 348 -15.95 9.33 -4.81
CA TYR A 348 -17.37 9.13 -4.64
C TYR A 348 -17.67 7.66 -4.36
N TYR A 349 -18.31 7.38 -3.23
CA TYR A 349 -18.64 6.04 -2.76
C TYR A 349 -20.11 5.74 -3.04
N LEU A 350 -20.40 4.92 -4.04
CA LEU A 350 -21.75 4.44 -4.31
C LEU A 350 -22.00 3.14 -3.55
N GLY A 351 -22.56 3.27 -2.35
CA GLY A 351 -22.68 2.17 -1.41
C GLY A 351 -21.31 1.64 -0.97
N LYS A 352 -21.27 0.34 -0.61
CA LYS A 352 -20.02 -0.31 -0.16
C LYS A 352 -19.20 -0.90 -1.33
N ASN A 353 -19.76 -0.96 -2.52
CA ASN A 353 -19.28 -1.80 -3.62
C ASN A 353 -18.66 -1.04 -4.78
N LEU A 354 -19.02 0.22 -4.99
CA LEU A 354 -18.49 1.02 -6.11
C LEU A 354 -17.81 2.28 -5.60
N ILE A 355 -16.62 2.55 -6.15
CA ILE A 355 -15.86 3.79 -5.88
C ILE A 355 -15.49 4.40 -7.22
N PHE A 356 -15.89 5.66 -7.41
CA PHE A 356 -15.44 6.50 -8.52
C PHE A 356 -14.39 7.46 -7.99
N GLN A 357 -13.23 7.51 -8.65
CA GLN A 357 -12.11 8.29 -8.19
C GLN A 357 -11.55 9.12 -9.34
N LEU A 358 -11.39 10.43 -9.09
CA LEU A 358 -10.68 11.35 -9.98
C LEU A 358 -9.42 11.80 -9.25
N ASN A 359 -8.27 11.54 -9.86
CA ASN A 359 -6.97 11.92 -9.31
C ASN A 359 -6.28 12.92 -10.23
N TYR A 360 -5.65 13.91 -9.63
CA TYR A 360 -4.72 14.81 -10.28
C TYR A 360 -3.39 14.77 -9.52
N THR A 361 -2.28 14.67 -10.24
CA THR A 361 -0.93 14.70 -9.67
C THR A 361 -0.04 15.62 -10.51
N PHE A 362 0.50 16.64 -9.88
CA PHE A 362 1.61 17.43 -10.44
C PHE A 362 2.93 16.88 -9.90
N THR A 363 3.86 16.55 -10.78
CA THR A 363 5.20 16.05 -10.44
C THR A 363 6.26 17.10 -10.77
N ASP A 364 7.13 17.45 -9.79
CA ASP A 364 8.36 18.21 -9.98
C ASP A 364 9.57 17.32 -9.71
N ASN A 365 10.26 16.87 -10.78
CA ASN A 365 11.42 16.00 -10.72
C ASN A 365 12.70 16.80 -10.96
N ARG A 366 13.34 17.24 -9.87
CA ARG A 366 14.59 18.02 -9.93
C ARG A 366 15.78 17.20 -10.44
N SER A 367 15.78 15.88 -10.19
CA SER A 367 16.81 14.99 -10.71
C SER A 367 16.81 14.95 -12.23
N ALA A 368 15.64 14.80 -12.85
CA ALA A 368 15.50 14.82 -14.32
C ALA A 368 15.88 16.18 -14.93
N ARG A 369 15.57 17.29 -14.24
CA ARG A 369 15.90 18.65 -14.69
C ARG A 369 17.41 18.91 -14.82
N ARG A 370 18.21 18.18 -14.04
CA ARG A 370 19.67 18.32 -13.98
C ARG A 370 20.41 17.26 -14.79
N ALA A 371 19.70 16.34 -15.43
CA ALA A 371 20.32 15.37 -16.33
C ALA A 371 21.02 16.07 -17.50
N ALA A 372 22.08 15.47 -18.03
CA ALA A 372 22.82 16.00 -19.16
C ALA A 372 21.96 16.22 -20.42
N VAL A 373 20.94 15.35 -20.58
CA VAL A 373 19.84 15.55 -21.52
C VAL A 373 18.59 15.76 -20.68
N PRO A 374 18.09 17.01 -20.55
CA PRO A 374 16.92 17.28 -19.74
C PRO A 374 15.72 16.48 -20.27
N THR A 375 15.29 15.49 -19.49
CA THR A 375 14.01 14.83 -19.70
C THR A 375 12.91 15.67 -19.08
N ASP A 376 11.67 15.38 -19.41
CA ASP A 376 10.53 16.08 -18.87
C ASP A 376 10.52 16.03 -17.33
N SER A 377 10.79 17.18 -16.72
CA SER A 377 11.00 17.31 -15.29
C SER A 377 9.78 17.80 -14.53
N ARG A 378 8.79 18.33 -15.25
CA ARG A 378 7.52 18.81 -14.70
C ARG A 378 6.40 18.37 -15.60
N TYR A 379 5.44 17.66 -15.01
CA TYR A 379 4.31 17.15 -15.76
C TYR A 379 3.10 16.94 -14.86
N ASN A 380 1.95 16.86 -15.50
CA ASN A 380 0.67 16.59 -14.88
C ASN A 380 0.21 15.18 -15.24
N THR A 381 -0.45 14.53 -14.30
CA THR A 381 -1.15 13.26 -14.54
C THR A 381 -2.57 13.35 -14.02
N ILE A 382 -3.51 12.91 -14.82
CA ILE A 382 -4.93 12.79 -14.45
C ILE A 382 -5.31 11.32 -14.60
N ASP A 383 -5.86 10.73 -13.54
CA ASP A 383 -6.40 9.38 -13.55
C ASP A 383 -7.90 9.42 -13.21
N VAL A 384 -8.72 8.81 -14.05
CA VAL A 384 -10.12 8.50 -13.74
C VAL A 384 -10.20 7.01 -13.48
N GLN A 385 -10.67 6.63 -12.29
CA GLN A 385 -10.68 5.24 -11.85
C GLN A 385 -12.06 4.83 -11.37
N VAL A 386 -12.45 3.61 -11.69
CA VAL A 386 -13.63 2.95 -11.15
C VAL A 386 -13.20 1.66 -10.47
N THR A 387 -13.70 1.44 -9.27
CA THR A 387 -13.44 0.23 -8.51
C THR A 387 -14.76 -0.44 -8.16
N ALA A 388 -14.91 -1.70 -8.57
CA ALA A 388 -16.02 -2.57 -8.17
C ALA A 388 -15.51 -3.61 -7.17
N ARG A 389 -16.21 -3.75 -6.03
CA ARG A 389 -15.93 -4.74 -4.97
C ARG A 389 -17.09 -5.70 -4.83
N PHE A 390 -16.83 -6.97 -4.55
CA PHE A 390 -17.84 -8.03 -4.39
C PHE A 390 -17.42 -9.07 -3.34
#